data_00fde52e80830fd9cfe1f97ac7a405f1
#
_entry.id   00fde52e80830fd9cfe1f97ac7a405f1
#
_cell.length_a   1.000
_cell.length_b   1.000
_cell.length_c   1.000
_cell.angle_alpha   90.00
_cell.angle_beta   90.00
_cell.angle_gamma   90.00
#
_symmetry.space_group_name_H-M   'P 1'
#
loop_
_entity.id
_entity.type
_entity.pdbx_description
1 polymer ?
#
loop_
_entity_poly.entity_id
_entity_poly.type
_entity_poly.pdbx_seq_one_letter_code
_entity_poly.pdbx_strand_id
1 'polypeptide(L)'
;MNLKGLAKDTALYGLVSIVGRFLNYLLVPVHTYMIPAESGGYGVVSNLYAYTALFLALLTFGMETTLFRFANKPGTDDKMVYSNALRMVGGVGLGFLALVFLLLNPISGAMGYEAHPEYVGIFALITAQDAFQAVMFSRLRQQRRPIRFVALKFAFIIPSILLNLFIFLVMPKVPALQGIFEQFNYGVGLIFLTNLACTTLVSLLSRLSG
;
A
#
# COMPACT_ATOMS: atom_id res chain seq x y z
N MET A 1 28.37 -3.69 -20.07
CA MET A 1 27.34 -3.82 -19.01
C MET A 1 28.03 -4.41 -17.78
N ASN A 2 28.04 -3.74 -16.64
CA ASN A 2 28.73 -4.24 -15.43
C ASN A 2 27.78 -5.24 -14.72
N LEU A 3 28.01 -6.55 -14.96
CA LEU A 3 27.19 -7.63 -14.39
C LEU A 3 27.17 -7.63 -12.85
N LYS A 4 28.30 -7.26 -12.21
CA LYS A 4 28.38 -7.15 -10.75
C LYS A 4 27.49 -6.04 -10.20
N GLY A 5 27.42 -4.88 -10.89
CA GLY A 5 26.52 -3.79 -10.52
C GLY A 5 25.06 -4.18 -10.68
N LEU A 6 24.69 -4.83 -11.79
CA LEU A 6 23.33 -5.31 -12.04
C LEU A 6 22.88 -6.33 -10.98
N ALA A 7 23.75 -7.28 -10.64
CA ALA A 7 23.47 -8.29 -9.61
C ALA A 7 23.26 -7.63 -8.23
N LYS A 8 24.08 -6.62 -7.87
CA LYS A 8 23.95 -5.87 -6.63
C LYS A 8 22.62 -5.12 -6.56
N ASP A 9 22.24 -4.41 -7.62
CA ASP A 9 20.98 -3.65 -7.67
C ASP A 9 19.78 -4.60 -7.56
N THR A 10 19.78 -5.71 -8.31
CA THR A 10 18.73 -6.72 -8.26
C THR A 10 18.60 -7.35 -6.88
N ALA A 11 19.74 -7.66 -6.23
CA ALA A 11 19.74 -8.19 -4.87
C ALA A 11 19.14 -7.19 -3.87
N LEU A 12 19.47 -5.90 -3.98
CA LEU A 12 18.90 -4.86 -3.11
C LEU A 12 17.38 -4.73 -3.28
N TYR A 13 16.87 -4.69 -4.51
CA TYR A 13 15.42 -4.63 -4.77
C TYR A 13 14.69 -5.86 -4.24
N GLY A 14 15.26 -7.06 -4.46
CA GLY A 14 14.69 -8.32 -3.99
C GLY A 14 14.71 -8.41 -2.46
N LEU A 15 15.86 -8.15 -1.84
CA LEU A 15 16.04 -8.24 -0.40
C LEU A 15 15.07 -7.32 0.36
N VAL A 16 14.96 -6.06 -0.04
CA VAL A 16 14.05 -5.11 0.61
C VAL A 16 12.59 -5.54 0.48
N SER A 17 12.21 -6.08 -0.67
CA SER A 17 10.85 -6.59 -0.88
C SER A 17 10.56 -7.82 -0.01
N ILE A 18 11.52 -8.72 0.14
CA ILE A 18 11.41 -9.92 1.00
C ILE A 18 11.36 -9.51 2.47
N VAL A 19 12.29 -8.65 2.91
CA VAL A 19 12.35 -8.15 4.30
C VAL A 19 11.05 -7.44 4.66
N GLY A 20 10.51 -6.59 3.78
CA GLY A 20 9.24 -5.90 4.03
C GLY A 20 8.08 -6.86 4.21
N ARG A 21 7.97 -7.89 3.38
CA ARG A 21 6.93 -8.93 3.53
C ARG A 21 7.11 -9.73 4.82
N PHE A 22 8.34 -10.12 5.13
CA PHE A 22 8.65 -10.88 6.35
C PHE A 22 8.30 -10.08 7.62
N LEU A 23 8.68 -8.80 7.67
CA LEU A 23 8.37 -7.93 8.81
C LEU A 23 6.86 -7.72 8.97
N ASN A 24 6.13 -7.52 7.88
CA ASN A 24 4.66 -7.46 7.96
C ASN A 24 4.03 -8.79 8.38
N TYR A 25 4.60 -9.92 7.96
CA TYR A 25 4.14 -11.24 8.40
C TYR A 25 4.33 -11.45 9.91
N LEU A 26 5.37 -10.87 10.51
CA LEU A 26 5.57 -10.92 11.98
C LEU A 26 4.48 -10.17 12.76
N LEU A 27 3.73 -9.27 12.14
CA LEU A 27 2.57 -8.62 12.79
C LEU A 27 1.34 -9.52 12.85
N VAL A 28 1.25 -10.54 11.98
CA VAL A 28 0.07 -11.42 11.91
C VAL A 28 -0.25 -12.10 13.25
N PRO A 29 0.72 -12.72 13.97
CA PRO A 29 0.47 -13.28 15.29
C PRO A 29 -0.05 -12.24 16.30
N VAL A 30 0.49 -11.02 16.27
CA VAL A 30 0.07 -9.92 17.14
C VAL A 30 -1.39 -9.56 16.86
N HIS A 31 -1.74 -9.35 15.59
CA HIS A 31 -3.11 -9.03 15.19
C HIS A 31 -4.08 -10.17 15.53
N THR A 32 -3.72 -11.42 15.22
CA THR A 32 -4.57 -12.59 15.47
C THR A 32 -4.83 -12.81 16.96
N TYR A 33 -3.84 -12.53 17.82
CA TYR A 33 -3.99 -12.68 19.26
C TYR A 33 -4.77 -11.52 19.91
N MET A 34 -4.58 -10.28 19.40
CA MET A 34 -5.10 -9.08 20.05
C MET A 34 -6.48 -8.66 19.53
N ILE A 35 -6.87 -9.06 18.31
CA ILE A 35 -8.17 -8.71 17.73
C ILE A 35 -9.19 -9.78 18.12
N PRO A 36 -10.25 -9.44 18.88
CA PRO A 36 -11.28 -10.39 19.29
C PRO A 36 -12.00 -11.00 18.09
N ALA A 37 -12.40 -12.27 18.19
CA ALA A 37 -13.16 -12.95 17.14
C ALA A 37 -14.53 -12.30 16.89
N GLU A 38 -15.12 -11.68 17.90
CA GLU A 38 -16.41 -10.97 17.85
C GLU A 38 -16.38 -9.75 16.90
N SER A 39 -15.20 -9.12 16.75
CA SER A 39 -14.99 -8.02 15.79
C SER A 39 -14.76 -8.46 14.34
N GLY A 40 -14.97 -9.74 14.02
CA GLY A 40 -14.58 -10.36 12.77
C GLY A 40 -13.10 -10.80 12.73
N GLY A 41 -12.35 -10.52 13.80
CA GLY A 41 -10.97 -10.91 13.96
C GLY A 41 -10.04 -10.37 12.88
N TYR A 42 -8.87 -10.98 12.76
CA TYR A 42 -7.91 -10.65 11.70
C TYR A 42 -8.43 -11.03 10.28
N GLY A 43 -9.52 -11.81 10.20
CA GLY A 43 -10.17 -12.18 8.94
C GLY A 43 -10.63 -10.99 8.11
N VAL A 44 -11.16 -9.95 8.74
CA VAL A 44 -11.56 -8.69 8.07
C VAL A 44 -10.37 -8.04 7.37
N VAL A 45 -9.25 -7.93 8.07
CA VAL A 45 -8.02 -7.34 7.54
C VAL A 45 -7.50 -8.15 6.36
N SER A 46 -7.39 -9.48 6.55
CA SER A 46 -6.90 -10.40 5.51
C SER A 46 -7.76 -10.37 4.25
N ASN A 47 -9.08 -10.35 4.41
CA ASN A 47 -10.03 -10.33 3.30
C ASN A 47 -9.91 -9.03 2.48
N LEU A 48 -9.87 -7.87 3.15
CA LEU A 48 -9.73 -6.58 2.45
C LEU A 48 -8.38 -6.49 1.71
N TYR A 49 -7.28 -6.95 2.32
CA TYR A 49 -5.99 -6.99 1.61
C TYR A 49 -5.95 -7.98 0.43
N ALA A 50 -6.74 -9.06 0.46
CA ALA A 50 -6.90 -9.93 -0.71
C ALA A 50 -7.58 -9.19 -1.88
N TYR A 51 -8.61 -8.38 -1.60
CA TYR A 51 -9.20 -7.49 -2.61
C TYR A 51 -8.22 -6.41 -3.09
N THR A 52 -7.37 -5.86 -2.19
CA THR A 52 -6.31 -4.92 -2.63
C THR A 52 -5.44 -5.54 -3.71
N ALA A 53 -4.97 -6.77 -3.50
CA ALA A 53 -4.10 -7.45 -4.46
C ALA A 53 -4.78 -7.62 -5.83
N LEU A 54 -6.07 -7.96 -5.85
CA LEU A 54 -6.86 -8.10 -7.07
C LEU A 54 -7.00 -6.75 -7.80
N PHE A 55 -7.50 -5.73 -7.08
CA PHE A 55 -7.72 -4.41 -7.68
C PHE A 55 -6.43 -3.70 -8.06
N LEU A 56 -5.33 -3.91 -7.33
CA LEU A 56 -4.03 -3.39 -7.70
C LEU A 56 -3.60 -3.89 -9.08
N ALA A 57 -3.77 -5.18 -9.35
CA ALA A 57 -3.47 -5.74 -10.66
C ALA A 57 -4.36 -5.13 -11.77
N LEU A 58 -5.65 -4.93 -11.49
CA LEU A 58 -6.59 -4.31 -12.43
C LEU A 58 -6.27 -2.84 -12.67
N LEU A 59 -5.99 -2.06 -11.62
CA LEU A 59 -5.73 -0.61 -11.72
C LEU A 59 -4.38 -0.29 -12.37
N THR A 60 -3.38 -1.15 -12.19
CA THR A 60 -2.07 -0.97 -12.85
C THR A 60 -2.07 -1.45 -14.29
N PHE A 61 -2.95 -2.38 -14.65
CA PHE A 61 -3.15 -2.99 -15.98
C PHE A 61 -1.86 -3.11 -16.83
N GLY A 62 -0.78 -3.54 -16.18
CA GLY A 62 0.51 -3.79 -16.84
C GLY A 62 1.32 -2.53 -17.16
N MET A 63 0.96 -1.35 -16.62
CA MET A 63 1.71 -0.10 -16.86
C MET A 63 3.15 -0.15 -16.37
N GLU A 64 3.45 -0.97 -15.36
CA GLU A 64 4.84 -1.20 -14.94
C GLU A 64 5.69 -1.79 -16.07
N THR A 65 5.18 -2.82 -16.74
CA THR A 65 5.86 -3.47 -17.87
C THR A 65 5.93 -2.54 -19.08
N THR A 66 4.84 -1.80 -19.34
CA THR A 66 4.75 -0.80 -20.39
C THR A 66 5.82 0.29 -20.20
N LEU A 67 5.97 0.80 -18.97
CA LEU A 67 7.00 1.77 -18.64
C LEU A 67 8.40 1.25 -18.96
N PHE A 68 8.74 0.02 -18.53
CA PHE A 68 10.05 -0.57 -18.81
C PHE A 68 10.31 -0.74 -20.31
N ARG A 69 9.31 -1.20 -21.05
CA ARG A 69 9.45 -1.44 -22.50
C ARG A 69 9.67 -0.15 -23.27
N PHE A 70 8.84 0.87 -23.04
CA PHE A 70 8.86 2.08 -23.83
C PHE A 70 9.91 3.10 -23.36
N ALA A 71 10.19 3.20 -22.07
CA ALA A 71 11.22 4.11 -21.56
C ALA A 71 12.65 3.71 -21.98
N ASN A 72 12.87 2.42 -22.30
CA ASN A 72 14.18 1.95 -22.77
C ASN A 72 14.28 1.86 -24.31
N LYS A 73 13.25 2.27 -25.05
CA LYS A 73 13.28 2.24 -26.52
C LYS A 73 14.09 3.44 -27.04
N PRO A 74 15.06 3.22 -27.98
CA PRO A 74 15.83 4.30 -28.59
C PRO A 74 14.92 5.35 -29.24
N GLY A 75 15.23 6.62 -29.02
CA GLY A 75 14.46 7.73 -29.59
C GLY A 75 13.18 8.10 -28.86
N THR A 76 12.88 7.47 -27.73
CA THR A 76 11.71 7.78 -26.91
C THR A 76 12.10 8.64 -25.71
N ASP A 77 11.34 9.69 -25.43
CA ASP A 77 11.48 10.48 -24.20
C ASP A 77 10.91 9.71 -23.01
N ASP A 78 11.80 9.22 -22.17
CA ASP A 78 11.48 8.42 -20.98
C ASP A 78 10.63 9.20 -19.95
N LYS A 79 10.77 10.53 -19.88
CA LYS A 79 9.94 11.39 -19.01
C LYS A 79 8.51 11.44 -19.51
N MET A 80 8.33 11.54 -20.82
CA MET A 80 7.01 11.55 -21.45
C MET A 80 6.28 10.22 -21.22
N VAL A 81 6.98 9.08 -21.41
CA VAL A 81 6.43 7.74 -21.14
C VAL A 81 5.98 7.62 -19.69
N TYR A 82 6.81 8.04 -18.75
CA TYR A 82 6.49 8.01 -17.32
C TYR A 82 5.28 8.90 -16.97
N SER A 83 5.26 10.14 -17.50
CA SER A 83 4.14 11.05 -17.25
C SER A 83 2.82 10.51 -17.79
N ASN A 84 2.84 9.87 -18.96
CA ASN A 84 1.65 9.25 -19.54
C ASN A 84 1.19 8.04 -18.71
N ALA A 85 2.12 7.18 -18.28
CA ALA A 85 1.80 6.04 -17.40
C ALA A 85 1.16 6.51 -16.09
N LEU A 86 1.70 7.56 -15.45
CA LEU A 86 1.13 8.14 -14.23
C LEU A 86 -0.26 8.73 -14.45
N ARG A 87 -0.46 9.46 -15.57
CA ARG A 87 -1.78 10.05 -15.89
C ARG A 87 -2.82 8.97 -16.13
N MET A 88 -2.45 7.89 -16.83
CA MET A 88 -3.37 6.78 -17.10
C MET A 88 -3.75 6.05 -15.82
N VAL A 89 -2.77 5.62 -15.01
CA VAL A 89 -3.05 4.92 -13.74
C VAL A 89 -3.77 5.86 -12.76
N GLY A 90 -3.38 7.14 -12.70
CA GLY A 90 -4.06 8.15 -11.90
C GLY A 90 -5.50 8.38 -12.33
N GLY A 91 -5.78 8.47 -13.63
CA GLY A 91 -7.14 8.62 -14.17
C GLY A 91 -8.02 7.41 -13.88
N VAL A 92 -7.50 6.19 -14.09
CA VAL A 92 -8.21 4.94 -13.76
C VAL A 92 -8.44 4.84 -12.25
N GLY A 93 -7.43 5.20 -11.44
CA GLY A 93 -7.55 5.23 -9.97
C GLY A 93 -8.62 6.22 -9.48
N LEU A 94 -8.70 7.41 -10.08
CA LEU A 94 -9.75 8.39 -9.76
C LEU A 94 -11.13 7.89 -10.17
N GLY A 95 -11.25 7.27 -11.35
CA GLY A 95 -12.50 6.63 -11.79
C GLY A 95 -12.95 5.51 -10.86
N PHE A 96 -12.00 4.68 -10.41
CA PHE A 96 -12.24 3.63 -9.41
C PHE A 96 -12.72 4.22 -8.07
N LEU A 97 -12.07 5.27 -7.57
CA LEU A 97 -12.49 5.94 -6.34
C LEU A 97 -13.89 6.54 -6.48
N ALA A 98 -14.16 7.24 -7.58
CA ALA A 98 -15.49 7.80 -7.84
C ALA A 98 -16.57 6.72 -7.84
N LEU A 99 -16.33 5.57 -8.49
CA LEU A 99 -17.24 4.43 -8.51
C LEU A 99 -17.46 3.86 -7.11
N VAL A 100 -16.38 3.61 -6.35
CA VAL A 100 -16.50 3.03 -5.01
C VAL A 100 -17.21 3.97 -4.05
N PHE A 101 -16.89 5.27 -4.05
CA PHE A 101 -17.56 6.23 -3.16
C PHE A 101 -19.01 6.49 -3.55
N LEU A 102 -19.36 6.45 -4.85
CA LEU A 102 -20.73 6.57 -5.32
C LEU A 102 -21.57 5.36 -4.89
N LEU A 103 -20.99 4.17 -4.90
CA LEU A 103 -21.64 2.90 -4.59
C LEU A 103 -21.18 2.32 -3.24
N LEU A 104 -20.72 3.18 -2.29
CA LEU A 104 -20.11 2.74 -1.06
C LEU A 104 -21.01 1.80 -0.24
N ASN A 105 -22.24 2.19 -0.02
CA ASN A 105 -23.21 1.39 0.76
C ASN A 105 -23.54 0.05 0.10
N PRO A 106 -23.93 -0.01 -1.19
CA PRO A 106 -24.21 -1.29 -1.83
C PRO A 106 -22.96 -2.20 -1.93
N ILE A 107 -21.77 -1.64 -2.15
CA ILE A 107 -20.53 -2.43 -2.15
C ILE A 107 -20.24 -2.97 -0.75
N SER A 108 -20.33 -2.14 0.29
CA SER A 108 -20.12 -2.55 1.68
C SER A 108 -21.10 -3.64 2.10
N GLY A 109 -22.37 -3.53 1.71
CA GLY A 109 -23.39 -4.55 1.96
C GLY A 109 -23.06 -5.87 1.26
N ALA A 110 -22.69 -5.83 -0.01
CA ALA A 110 -22.32 -7.02 -0.78
C ALA A 110 -21.05 -7.72 -0.22
N MET A 111 -20.16 -6.96 0.41
CA MET A 111 -18.94 -7.48 1.05
C MET A 111 -19.15 -7.93 2.51
N GLY A 112 -20.34 -7.69 3.11
CA GLY A 112 -20.62 -8.00 4.51
C GLY A 112 -20.05 -6.98 5.50
N TYR A 113 -19.77 -5.74 5.06
CA TYR A 113 -19.25 -4.63 5.88
C TYR A 113 -20.27 -3.49 6.04
N GLU A 114 -21.56 -3.83 6.16
CA GLU A 114 -22.64 -2.83 6.31
C GLU A 114 -22.46 -1.96 7.55
N ALA A 115 -21.97 -2.55 8.65
CA ALA A 115 -21.71 -1.84 9.91
C ALA A 115 -20.48 -0.92 9.83
N HIS A 116 -19.57 -1.14 8.89
CA HIS A 116 -18.28 -0.45 8.75
C HIS A 116 -17.97 -0.10 7.29
N PRO A 117 -18.82 0.68 6.60
CA PRO A 117 -18.59 1.06 5.20
C PRO A 117 -17.30 1.86 5.00
N GLU A 118 -16.82 2.53 6.06
CA GLU A 118 -15.55 3.25 6.07
C GLU A 118 -14.35 2.34 5.74
N TYR A 119 -14.39 1.05 6.06
CA TYR A 119 -13.31 0.13 5.72
C TYR A 119 -13.15 -0.02 4.20
N VAL A 120 -14.26 -0.10 3.50
CA VAL A 120 -14.28 -0.19 2.02
C VAL A 120 -13.77 1.11 1.40
N GLY A 121 -14.15 2.26 1.95
CA GLY A 121 -13.67 3.57 1.50
C GLY A 121 -12.16 3.76 1.71
N ILE A 122 -11.65 3.45 2.90
CA ILE A 122 -10.20 3.53 3.22
C ILE A 122 -9.41 2.56 2.35
N PHE A 123 -9.91 1.34 2.19
CA PHE A 123 -9.36 0.32 1.33
C PHE A 123 -9.24 0.80 -0.13
N ALA A 124 -10.27 1.43 -0.68
CA ALA A 124 -10.24 1.97 -2.04
C ALA A 124 -9.16 3.06 -2.18
N LEU A 125 -9.02 3.95 -1.18
CA LEU A 125 -7.98 4.97 -1.14
C LEU A 125 -6.57 4.36 -1.11
N ILE A 126 -6.34 3.35 -0.27
CA ILE A 126 -5.06 2.63 -0.20
C ILE A 126 -4.75 2.01 -1.56
N THR A 127 -5.70 1.28 -2.15
CA THR A 127 -5.51 0.57 -3.42
C THR A 127 -5.20 1.51 -4.58
N ALA A 128 -5.91 2.64 -4.67
CA ALA A 128 -5.64 3.65 -5.70
C ALA A 128 -4.25 4.30 -5.54
N GLN A 129 -3.84 4.58 -4.30
CA GLN A 129 -2.50 5.10 -4.01
C GLN A 129 -1.40 4.06 -4.30
N ASP A 130 -1.62 2.80 -3.96
CA ASP A 130 -0.68 1.71 -4.23
C ASP A 130 -0.49 1.50 -5.74
N ALA A 131 -1.57 1.58 -6.54
CA ALA A 131 -1.48 1.52 -7.99
C ALA A 131 -0.65 2.67 -8.56
N PHE A 132 -0.83 3.88 -8.06
CA PHE A 132 -0.03 5.04 -8.45
C PHE A 132 1.43 4.87 -8.04
N GLN A 133 1.69 4.41 -6.81
CA GLN A 133 3.04 4.13 -6.32
C GLN A 133 3.75 3.02 -7.11
N ALA A 134 3.03 2.01 -7.59
CA ALA A 134 3.60 0.93 -8.38
C ALA A 134 4.34 1.47 -9.63
N VAL A 135 3.75 2.46 -10.32
CA VAL A 135 4.39 3.14 -11.47
C VAL A 135 5.62 3.94 -11.02
N MET A 136 5.54 4.64 -9.87
CA MET A 136 6.67 5.41 -9.34
C MET A 136 7.84 4.51 -8.94
N PHE A 137 7.59 3.40 -8.26
CA PHE A 137 8.61 2.42 -7.92
C PHE A 137 9.20 1.75 -9.16
N SER A 138 8.40 1.53 -10.21
CA SER A 138 8.88 1.04 -11.50
C SER A 138 9.84 2.03 -12.17
N ARG A 139 9.56 3.33 -12.07
CA ARG A 139 10.46 4.39 -12.53
C ARG A 139 11.81 4.35 -11.83
N LEU A 140 11.82 4.22 -10.50
CA LEU A 140 13.08 4.12 -9.73
C LEU A 140 13.91 2.90 -10.13
N ARG A 141 13.25 1.77 -10.41
CA ARG A 141 13.92 0.56 -10.90
C ARG A 141 14.48 0.77 -12.32
N GLN A 142 13.70 1.39 -13.21
CA GLN A 142 14.12 1.71 -14.57
C GLN A 142 15.33 2.65 -14.58
N GLN A 143 15.37 3.65 -13.69
CA GLN A 143 16.48 4.59 -13.54
C GLN A 143 17.68 4.01 -12.77
N ARG A 144 17.62 2.77 -12.31
CA ARG A 144 18.66 2.13 -11.48
C ARG A 144 19.01 2.95 -10.24
N ARG A 145 17.99 3.42 -9.51
CA ARG A 145 18.16 4.19 -8.25
C ARG A 145 17.80 3.33 -7.03
N PRO A 146 18.57 2.27 -6.71
CA PRO A 146 18.21 1.31 -5.66
C PRO A 146 18.14 1.95 -4.28
N ILE A 147 19.03 2.88 -3.95
CA ILE A 147 19.08 3.53 -2.62
C ILE A 147 17.77 4.30 -2.36
N ARG A 148 17.27 5.05 -3.35
CA ARG A 148 15.99 5.78 -3.21
C ARG A 148 14.81 4.82 -3.08
N PHE A 149 14.81 3.74 -3.85
CA PHE A 149 13.80 2.69 -3.74
C PHE A 149 13.78 2.11 -2.32
N VAL A 150 14.95 1.74 -1.78
CA VAL A 150 15.12 1.20 -0.43
C VAL A 150 14.63 2.20 0.62
N ALA A 151 15.06 3.46 0.52
CA ALA A 151 14.68 4.51 1.47
C ALA A 151 13.15 4.71 1.52
N LEU A 152 12.47 4.78 0.37
CA LEU A 152 11.01 4.91 0.32
C LEU A 152 10.28 3.67 0.84
N LYS A 153 10.80 2.45 0.57
CA LYS A 153 10.23 1.23 1.14
C LYS A 153 10.36 1.20 2.65
N PHE A 154 11.52 1.57 3.20
CA PHE A 154 11.68 1.64 4.66
C PHE A 154 10.90 2.79 5.29
N ALA A 155 10.70 3.91 4.59
CA ALA A 155 9.81 4.99 5.04
C ALA A 155 8.34 4.55 5.15
N PHE A 156 7.94 3.49 4.47
CA PHE A 156 6.65 2.82 4.68
C PHE A 156 6.73 1.78 5.80
N ILE A 157 7.68 0.84 5.71
CA ILE A 157 7.73 -0.36 6.56
C ILE A 157 7.95 0.00 8.02
N ILE A 158 8.92 0.87 8.32
CA ILE A 158 9.30 1.19 9.71
C ILE A 158 8.16 1.90 10.46
N PRO A 159 7.58 3.01 9.96
CA PRO A 159 6.46 3.64 10.66
C PRO A 159 5.23 2.73 10.75
N SER A 160 4.94 1.96 9.71
CA SER A 160 3.82 1.02 9.72
C SER A 160 3.94 0.00 10.85
N ILE A 161 5.12 -0.62 11.02
CA ILE A 161 5.36 -1.59 12.08
C ILE A 161 5.30 -0.93 13.46
N LEU A 162 5.98 0.20 13.64
CA LEU A 162 6.00 0.90 14.93
C LEU A 162 4.61 1.34 15.36
N LEU A 163 3.81 1.88 14.43
CA LEU A 163 2.43 2.28 14.71
C LEU A 163 1.55 1.07 15.04
N ASN A 164 1.67 -0.04 14.29
CA ASN A 164 0.92 -1.25 14.60
C ASN A 164 1.30 -1.82 15.98
N LEU A 165 2.59 -1.90 16.32
CA LEU A 165 3.01 -2.32 17.64
C LEU A 165 2.51 -1.38 18.74
N PHE A 166 2.53 -0.08 18.52
CA PHE A 166 1.98 0.90 19.45
C PHE A 166 0.47 0.69 19.65
N ILE A 167 -0.29 0.55 18.57
CA ILE A 167 -1.75 0.35 18.60
C ILE A 167 -2.11 -0.90 19.40
N PHE A 168 -1.44 -2.03 19.15
CA PHE A 168 -1.84 -3.30 19.76
C PHE A 168 -1.18 -3.58 21.12
N LEU A 169 0.03 -3.10 21.39
CA LEU A 169 0.74 -3.39 22.64
C LEU A 169 0.61 -2.28 23.69
N VAL A 170 0.41 -1.03 23.26
CA VAL A 170 0.40 0.12 24.18
C VAL A 170 -1.01 0.68 24.38
N MET A 171 -1.77 0.94 23.33
CA MET A 171 -3.10 1.59 23.46
C MET A 171 -4.06 0.84 24.38
N PRO A 172 -4.18 -0.50 24.38
CA PRO A 172 -5.09 -1.21 25.29
C PRO A 172 -4.71 -1.10 26.76
N LYS A 173 -3.44 -0.76 27.06
CA LYS A 173 -2.94 -0.64 28.44
C LYS A 173 -3.01 0.78 28.99
N VAL A 174 -3.25 1.77 28.15
CA VAL A 174 -3.34 3.18 28.54
C VAL A 174 -4.81 3.59 28.60
N PRO A 175 -5.36 3.89 29.80
CA PRO A 175 -6.79 4.17 29.97
C PRO A 175 -7.31 5.30 29.06
N ALA A 176 -6.48 6.33 28.82
CA ALA A 176 -6.85 7.45 27.95
C ALA A 176 -6.97 7.07 26.47
N LEU A 177 -6.34 5.98 26.02
CA LEU A 177 -6.32 5.51 24.62
C LEU A 177 -7.20 4.28 24.37
N GLN A 178 -7.59 3.58 25.45
CA GLN A 178 -8.40 2.38 25.38
C GLN A 178 -9.74 2.64 24.68
N GLY A 179 -10.41 3.75 25.00
CA GLY A 179 -11.68 4.12 24.36
C GLY A 179 -11.55 4.32 22.85
N ILE A 180 -10.44 4.88 22.39
CA ILE A 180 -10.15 5.04 20.95
C ILE A 180 -9.93 3.66 20.31
N PHE A 181 -9.16 2.78 20.98
CA PHE A 181 -8.89 1.44 20.49
C PHE A 181 -10.19 0.63 20.29
N GLU A 182 -11.09 0.68 21.26
CA GLU A 182 -12.41 0.01 21.22
C GLU A 182 -13.32 0.62 20.15
N GLN A 183 -13.38 1.97 20.06
CA GLN A 183 -14.17 2.68 19.06
C GLN A 183 -13.80 2.31 17.64
N PHE A 184 -12.52 2.05 17.36
CA PHE A 184 -12.04 1.57 16.06
C PHE A 184 -12.05 0.04 15.93
N ASN A 185 -13.06 -0.59 16.51
CA ASN A 185 -13.28 -2.04 16.43
C ASN A 185 -12.03 -2.83 16.85
N TYR A 186 -11.59 -2.55 18.09
CA TYR A 186 -10.40 -3.20 18.68
C TYR A 186 -9.15 -3.09 17.78
N GLY A 187 -8.95 -1.93 17.19
CA GLY A 187 -7.78 -1.62 16.39
C GLY A 187 -7.86 -2.00 14.91
N VAL A 188 -8.89 -2.70 14.45
CA VAL A 188 -9.06 -3.05 13.02
C VAL A 188 -9.05 -1.81 12.13
N GLY A 189 -9.86 -0.81 12.45
CA GLY A 189 -9.90 0.47 11.71
C GLY A 189 -8.56 1.21 11.76
N LEU A 190 -7.83 1.12 12.89
CA LEU A 190 -6.52 1.76 13.05
C LEU A 190 -5.44 1.13 12.17
N ILE A 191 -5.52 -0.18 11.87
CA ILE A 191 -4.61 -0.82 10.90
C ILE A 191 -4.75 -0.16 9.52
N PHE A 192 -6.00 0.02 9.06
CA PHE A 192 -6.27 0.64 7.76
C PHE A 192 -5.84 2.10 7.72
N LEU A 193 -6.13 2.87 8.78
CA LEU A 193 -5.69 4.27 8.88
C LEU A 193 -4.17 4.40 8.91
N THR A 194 -3.49 3.53 9.64
CA THR A 194 -2.01 3.48 9.67
C THR A 194 -1.44 3.20 8.28
N ASN A 195 -2.00 2.22 7.57
CA ASN A 195 -1.57 1.90 6.22
C ASN A 195 -1.81 3.09 5.29
N LEU A 196 -3.00 3.69 5.31
CA LEU A 196 -3.33 4.87 4.51
C LEU A 196 -2.36 6.03 4.79
N ALA A 197 -2.07 6.31 6.06
CA ALA A 197 -1.14 7.37 6.45
C ALA A 197 0.29 7.10 5.93
N CYS A 198 0.80 5.86 6.10
CA CYS A 198 2.12 5.48 5.62
C CYS A 198 2.21 5.51 4.09
N THR A 199 1.19 5.03 3.38
CA THR A 199 1.10 5.09 1.92
C THR A 199 1.07 6.53 1.43
N THR A 200 0.30 7.39 2.08
CA THR A 200 0.25 8.82 1.76
C THR A 200 1.59 9.51 1.99
N LEU A 201 2.25 9.22 3.11
CA LEU A 201 3.59 9.74 3.41
C LEU A 201 4.59 9.39 2.29
N VAL A 202 4.63 8.13 1.87
CA VAL A 202 5.52 7.67 0.79
C VAL A 202 5.17 8.34 -0.54
N SER A 203 3.90 8.52 -0.84
CA SER A 203 3.46 9.22 -2.05
C SER A 203 3.94 10.67 -2.08
N LEU A 204 3.93 11.35 -0.94
CA LEU A 204 4.45 12.72 -0.81
C LEU A 204 5.98 12.76 -0.93
N LEU A 205 6.69 11.90 -0.20
CA LEU A 205 8.15 11.83 -0.23
C LEU A 205 8.68 11.51 -1.63
N SER A 206 7.99 10.64 -2.36
CA SER A 206 8.39 10.26 -3.72
C SER A 206 8.25 11.42 -4.73
N ARG A 207 7.28 12.31 -4.53
CA ARG A 207 7.13 13.54 -5.35
C ARG A 207 8.24 14.56 -5.07
N LEU A 208 8.64 14.70 -3.81
CA LEU A 208 9.69 15.63 -3.40
C LEU A 208 11.09 15.17 -3.82
N SER A 209 11.27 13.89 -4.06
CA SER A 209 12.57 13.28 -4.42
C SER A 209 12.76 13.05 -5.92
N GLY A 210 11.79 13.34 -6.77
CA GLY A 210 11.84 13.21 -8.25
C GLY A 210 12.40 14.42 -8.88
#